data_b37deb02113be626fb5f78314cca308d
#
_entry.id   b37deb02113be626fb5f78314cca308d
#
_cell.length_a   1.000
_cell.length_b   1.000
_cell.length_c   1.000
_cell.angle_alpha   90.00
_cell.angle_beta   90.00
_cell.angle_gamma   90.00
#
_symmetry.space_group_name_H-M   'P 1'
#
loop_
_entity.id
_entity.type
_entity.pdbx_description
1 polymer ?
#
loop_
_entity_poly.entity_id
_entity_poly.type
_entity_poly.pdbx_seq_one_letter_code
_entity_poly.pdbx_strand_id
1 'polypeptide(L)'
;MRQGLAAYQATGSERHWPYYLALLADAYGSRGQTAEGLSLLAEALAPMGRPGERGWVAELHRLQGELLLAQAGDRHRVPEVETCLHQALDVARHQQATSWELRAAMSLARLWQRQGKRQEAYDLLTPVYCWFTEGFDTADLQEAKALLEGLA
;
A
#
# COMPACT_ATOMS: atom_id res chain seq x y z
N MET A 1 5.24 2.45 20.94
CA MET A 1 4.48 1.63 19.97
C MET A 1 4.75 0.12 20.15
N ARG A 2 5.98 -0.39 20.11
CA ARG A 2 6.30 -1.83 20.33
C ARG A 2 5.78 -2.38 21.68
N GLN A 3 5.87 -1.61 22.78
CA GLN A 3 5.33 -2.03 24.09
C GLN A 3 3.80 -2.17 24.09
N GLY A 4 3.09 -1.28 23.39
CA GLY A 4 1.62 -1.37 23.25
C GLY A 4 1.19 -2.58 22.41
N LEU A 5 1.97 -2.92 21.37
CA LEU A 5 1.76 -4.12 20.55
C LEU A 5 1.99 -5.41 21.35
N ALA A 6 3.03 -5.48 22.16
CA ALA A 6 3.28 -6.62 23.05
C ALA A 6 2.15 -6.81 24.08
N ALA A 7 1.64 -5.71 24.63
CA ALA A 7 0.48 -5.74 25.53
C ALA A 7 -0.80 -6.21 24.80
N TYR A 8 -1.00 -5.80 23.54
CA TYR A 8 -2.12 -6.24 22.74
C TYR A 8 -2.04 -7.74 22.38
N GLN A 9 -0.86 -8.25 22.03
CA GLN A 9 -0.65 -9.68 21.83
C GLN A 9 -0.96 -10.50 23.10
N ALA A 10 -0.60 -9.98 24.28
CA ALA A 10 -0.87 -10.64 25.55
C ALA A 10 -2.37 -10.78 25.87
N THR A 11 -3.25 -9.99 25.20
CA THR A 11 -4.71 -10.12 25.34
C THR A 11 -5.31 -11.25 24.51
N GLY A 12 -4.51 -11.93 23.67
CA GLY A 12 -4.98 -12.99 22.75
C GLY A 12 -5.84 -12.49 21.59
N SER A 13 -5.93 -11.17 21.40
CA SER A 13 -6.68 -10.56 20.31
C SER A 13 -5.79 -10.41 19.07
N GLU A 14 -5.88 -11.36 18.14
CA GLU A 14 -5.09 -11.37 16.90
C GLU A 14 -5.80 -10.70 15.72
N ARG A 15 -7.11 -10.36 15.87
CA ARG A 15 -7.99 -9.95 14.76
C ARG A 15 -7.50 -8.76 13.94
N HIS A 16 -6.76 -7.83 14.53
CA HIS A 16 -6.24 -6.62 13.86
C HIS A 16 -4.71 -6.58 13.83
N TRP A 17 -4.05 -7.70 14.10
CA TRP A 17 -2.60 -7.77 14.14
C TRP A 17 -1.93 -7.28 12.85
N PRO A 18 -2.35 -7.71 11.64
CA PRO A 18 -1.78 -7.21 10.39
C PRO A 18 -1.93 -5.69 10.21
N TYR A 19 -3.05 -5.12 10.68
CA TYR A 19 -3.25 -3.67 10.66
C TYR A 19 -2.23 -2.92 11.51
N TYR A 20 -1.99 -3.38 12.73
CA TYR A 20 -1.01 -2.74 13.61
C TYR A 20 0.41 -2.88 13.09
N LEU A 21 0.74 -4.01 12.49
CA LEU A 21 2.02 -4.21 11.82
C LEU A 21 2.19 -3.29 10.62
N ALA A 22 1.13 -3.08 9.82
CA ALA A 22 1.12 -2.13 8.71
C ALA A 22 1.40 -0.69 9.20
N LEU A 23 0.68 -0.22 10.24
CA LEU A 23 0.90 1.11 10.83
C LEU A 23 2.31 1.28 11.37
N LEU A 24 2.85 0.24 12.00
CA LEU A 24 4.20 0.29 12.54
C LEU A 24 5.23 0.29 11.41
N ALA A 25 5.04 -0.49 10.36
CA ALA A 25 5.90 -0.53 9.20
C ALA A 25 5.95 0.83 8.48
N ASP A 26 4.80 1.49 8.30
CA ASP A 26 4.69 2.84 7.75
C ASP A 26 5.44 3.87 8.61
N ALA A 27 5.28 3.79 9.94
CA ALA A 27 5.99 4.64 10.89
C ALA A 27 7.53 4.42 10.87
N TYR A 28 8.00 3.20 10.62
CA TYR A 28 9.42 2.92 10.42
C TYR A 28 9.92 3.47 9.08
N GLY A 29 9.12 3.32 8.01
CA GLY A 29 9.42 3.90 6.70
C GLY A 29 9.59 5.41 6.75
N SER A 30 8.68 6.12 7.42
CA SER A 30 8.74 7.58 7.62
C SER A 30 10.00 8.05 8.37
N ARG A 31 10.65 7.16 9.12
CA ARG A 31 11.91 7.42 9.82
C ARG A 31 13.16 6.93 9.08
N GLY A 32 13.00 6.43 7.86
CA GLY A 32 14.09 5.85 7.08
C GLY A 32 14.54 4.46 7.54
N GLN A 33 13.83 3.84 8.49
CA GLN A 33 14.09 2.50 9.00
C GLN A 33 13.36 1.44 8.16
N THR A 34 13.64 1.43 6.85
CA THR A 34 12.91 0.64 5.86
C THR A 34 13.09 -0.87 6.05
N ALA A 35 14.27 -1.31 6.51
CA ALA A 35 14.55 -2.72 6.74
C ALA A 35 13.68 -3.30 7.86
N GLU A 36 13.50 -2.56 8.95
CA GLU A 36 12.63 -2.93 10.06
C GLU A 36 11.16 -2.95 9.63
N GLY A 37 10.75 -1.95 8.82
CA GLY A 37 9.41 -1.92 8.24
C GLY A 37 9.13 -3.12 7.34
N LEU A 38 10.05 -3.48 6.45
CA LEU A 38 9.93 -4.65 5.59
C LEU A 38 9.86 -5.97 6.38
N SER A 39 10.62 -6.10 7.46
CA SER A 39 10.56 -7.27 8.34
C SER A 39 9.17 -7.43 8.99
N LEU A 40 8.55 -6.33 9.41
CA LEU A 40 7.19 -6.35 9.97
C LEU A 40 6.13 -6.70 8.94
N LEU A 41 6.28 -6.21 7.70
CA LEU A 41 5.37 -6.56 6.60
C LEU A 41 5.50 -8.04 6.21
N ALA A 42 6.71 -8.60 6.22
CA ALA A 42 6.93 -10.02 5.99
C ALA A 42 6.27 -10.88 7.06
N GLU A 43 6.34 -10.47 8.34
CA GLU A 43 5.60 -11.10 9.43
C GLU A 43 4.08 -11.01 9.22
N ALA A 44 3.58 -9.84 8.83
CA ALA A 44 2.15 -9.63 8.58
C ALA A 44 1.61 -10.43 7.37
N LEU A 45 2.45 -10.66 6.36
CA LEU A 45 2.12 -11.42 5.15
C LEU A 45 2.36 -12.93 5.32
N ALA A 46 2.95 -13.38 6.41
CA ALA A 46 3.10 -14.80 6.71
C ALA A 46 1.71 -15.49 6.70
N PRO A 47 1.62 -16.82 6.45
CA PRO A 47 0.35 -17.49 6.22
C PRO A 47 -0.68 -17.18 7.29
N MET A 48 -1.66 -16.36 6.94
CA MET A 48 -2.76 -15.95 7.82
C MET A 48 -3.79 -17.08 7.84
N GLY A 49 -3.93 -17.72 9.00
CA GLY A 49 -4.81 -18.90 9.15
C GLY A 49 -6.30 -18.59 9.15
N ARG A 50 -6.73 -17.32 9.17
CA ARG A 50 -8.13 -16.93 9.38
C ARG A 50 -8.69 -16.05 8.25
N PRO A 51 -9.94 -16.31 7.78
CA PRO A 51 -10.54 -15.55 6.67
C PRO A 51 -10.68 -14.04 6.92
N GLY A 52 -10.84 -13.60 8.18
CA GLY A 52 -10.99 -12.17 8.52
C GLY A 52 -9.73 -11.33 8.49
N GLU A 53 -8.55 -11.95 8.41
CA GLU A 53 -7.25 -11.25 8.41
C GLU A 53 -6.84 -10.78 7.01
N ARG A 54 -7.51 -11.26 5.98
CA ARG A 54 -7.16 -10.98 4.57
C ARG A 54 -7.50 -9.56 4.11
N GLY A 55 -8.33 -8.83 4.84
CA GLY A 55 -8.77 -7.48 4.46
C GLY A 55 -7.62 -6.47 4.28
N TRP A 56 -6.49 -6.69 4.93
CA TRP A 56 -5.33 -5.78 4.92
C TRP A 56 -4.26 -6.15 3.90
N VAL A 57 -4.37 -7.29 3.23
CA VAL A 57 -3.31 -7.85 2.36
C VAL A 57 -2.96 -6.90 1.22
N ALA A 58 -3.93 -6.22 0.62
CA ALA A 58 -3.70 -5.22 -0.41
C ALA A 58 -2.80 -4.08 0.09
N GLU A 59 -3.09 -3.55 1.26
CA GLU A 59 -2.32 -2.46 1.87
C GLU A 59 -0.93 -2.92 2.31
N LEU A 60 -0.79 -4.15 2.81
CA LEU A 60 0.51 -4.72 3.16
C LEU A 60 1.43 -4.81 1.93
N HIS A 61 0.93 -5.28 0.79
CA HIS A 61 1.69 -5.31 -0.45
C HIS A 61 2.02 -3.91 -0.97
N ARG A 62 1.09 -2.96 -0.86
CA ARG A 62 1.35 -1.57 -1.25
C ARG A 62 2.48 -0.96 -0.42
N LEU A 63 2.43 -1.07 0.90
CA LEU A 63 3.47 -0.59 1.80
C LEU A 63 4.80 -1.29 1.55
N GLN A 64 4.79 -2.59 1.27
CA GLN A 64 5.99 -3.32 0.89
C GLN A 64 6.65 -2.72 -0.35
N GLY A 65 5.87 -2.41 -1.40
CA GLY A 65 6.36 -1.74 -2.60
C GLY A 65 6.95 -0.36 -2.29
N GLU A 66 6.29 0.45 -1.47
CA GLU A 66 6.77 1.78 -1.10
C GLU A 66 8.06 1.74 -0.26
N LEU A 67 8.16 0.81 0.70
CA LEU A 67 9.37 0.65 1.50
C LEU A 67 10.55 0.12 0.68
N LEU A 68 10.31 -0.81 -0.25
CA LEU A 68 11.32 -1.26 -1.20
C LEU A 68 11.82 -0.11 -2.07
N LEU A 69 10.91 0.73 -2.57
CA LEU A 69 11.27 1.90 -3.36
C LEU A 69 12.09 2.92 -2.55
N ALA A 70 11.72 3.15 -1.29
CA ALA A 70 12.44 4.05 -0.39
C ALA A 70 13.82 3.52 -0.01
N GLN A 71 13.96 2.19 0.16
CA GLN A 71 15.24 1.57 0.49
C GLN A 71 16.20 1.57 -0.70
N ALA A 72 15.66 1.39 -1.90
CA ALA A 72 16.49 1.04 -3.04
C ALA A 72 17.36 2.20 -3.52
N GLY A 73 16.94 3.47 -3.40
CA GLY A 73 17.69 4.55 -4.08
C GLY A 73 18.11 4.17 -5.51
N ASP A 74 17.78 2.95 -5.93
CA ASP A 74 18.42 2.22 -7.01
C ASP A 74 17.38 1.65 -7.99
N ARG A 75 17.61 1.86 -9.27
CA ARG A 75 16.75 1.42 -10.38
C ARG A 75 16.62 -0.11 -10.48
N HIS A 76 17.49 -0.87 -9.84
CA HIS A 76 17.51 -2.33 -9.93
C HIS A 76 16.33 -3.03 -9.25
N ARG A 77 15.69 -2.40 -8.25
CA ARG A 77 14.53 -2.98 -7.55
C ARG A 77 13.17 -2.56 -8.11
N VAL A 78 13.14 -1.75 -9.15
CA VAL A 78 11.87 -1.31 -9.77
C VAL A 78 10.96 -2.48 -10.17
N PRO A 79 11.43 -3.59 -10.78
CA PRO A 79 10.56 -4.71 -11.09
C PRO A 79 9.95 -5.38 -9.85
N GLU A 80 10.70 -5.45 -8.75
CA GLU A 80 10.22 -5.99 -7.48
C GLU A 80 9.15 -5.09 -6.85
N VAL A 81 9.34 -3.78 -6.91
CA VAL A 81 8.36 -2.76 -6.48
C VAL A 81 7.09 -2.87 -7.31
N GLU A 82 7.20 -2.91 -8.64
CA GLU A 82 6.04 -3.09 -9.52
C GLU A 82 5.28 -4.38 -9.21
N THR A 83 5.97 -5.47 -8.94
CA THR A 83 5.35 -6.75 -8.55
C THR A 83 4.51 -6.59 -7.29
N CYS A 84 5.05 -5.97 -6.24
CA CYS A 84 4.29 -5.73 -5.00
C CYS A 84 3.06 -4.85 -5.24
N LEU A 85 3.17 -3.79 -6.04
CA LEU A 85 2.06 -2.88 -6.31
C LEU A 85 0.98 -3.55 -7.19
N HIS A 86 1.35 -4.40 -8.14
CA HIS A 86 0.39 -5.21 -8.90
C HIS A 86 -0.32 -6.22 -8.01
N GLN A 87 0.39 -6.89 -7.11
CA GLN A 87 -0.24 -7.78 -6.12
C GLN A 87 -1.25 -7.02 -5.24
N ALA A 88 -0.91 -5.81 -4.81
CA ALA A 88 -1.83 -4.96 -4.06
C ALA A 88 -3.11 -4.66 -4.85
N LEU A 89 -2.98 -4.29 -6.14
CA LEU A 89 -4.12 -4.04 -7.03
C LEU A 89 -4.98 -5.28 -7.23
N ASP A 90 -4.37 -6.43 -7.52
CA ASP A 90 -5.08 -7.68 -7.78
C ASP A 90 -5.86 -8.13 -6.55
N VAL A 91 -5.26 -8.04 -5.36
CA VAL A 91 -5.92 -8.36 -4.10
C VAL A 91 -7.08 -7.40 -3.83
N ALA A 92 -6.87 -6.09 -3.99
CA ALA A 92 -7.92 -5.08 -3.78
C ALA A 92 -9.11 -5.29 -4.71
N ARG A 93 -8.86 -5.58 -6.00
CA ARG A 93 -9.89 -5.89 -6.99
C ARG A 93 -10.66 -7.16 -6.65
N HIS A 94 -9.94 -8.22 -6.28
CA HIS A 94 -10.57 -9.48 -5.88
C HIS A 94 -11.46 -9.32 -4.64
N GLN A 95 -11.06 -8.45 -3.72
CA GLN A 95 -11.81 -8.11 -2.51
C GLN A 95 -12.90 -7.06 -2.73
N GLN A 96 -12.98 -6.47 -3.92
CA GLN A 96 -13.86 -5.32 -4.22
C GLN A 96 -13.63 -4.14 -3.25
N ALA A 97 -12.40 -3.97 -2.81
CA ALA A 97 -11.96 -2.97 -1.84
C ALA A 97 -11.45 -1.72 -2.56
N THR A 98 -12.38 -0.91 -3.10
CA THR A 98 -12.08 0.21 -4.00
C THR A 98 -11.15 1.25 -3.38
N SER A 99 -11.22 1.50 -2.07
CA SER A 99 -10.29 2.42 -1.40
C SER A 99 -8.84 1.89 -1.41
N TRP A 100 -8.65 0.57 -1.23
CA TRP A 100 -7.33 -0.03 -1.36
C TRP A 100 -6.85 -0.08 -2.80
N GLU A 101 -7.76 -0.31 -3.76
CA GLU A 101 -7.44 -0.23 -5.18
C GLU A 101 -6.97 1.18 -5.56
N LEU A 102 -7.65 2.24 -5.10
CA LEU A 102 -7.25 3.62 -5.32
C LEU A 102 -5.83 3.90 -4.81
N ARG A 103 -5.53 3.52 -3.57
CA ARG A 103 -4.21 3.72 -2.97
C ARG A 103 -3.10 2.95 -3.70
N ALA A 104 -3.36 1.70 -4.08
CA ALA A 104 -2.41 0.90 -4.86
C ALA A 104 -2.20 1.48 -6.27
N ALA A 105 -3.27 1.91 -6.94
CA ALA A 105 -3.20 2.56 -8.24
C ALA A 105 -2.41 3.87 -8.19
N MET A 106 -2.61 4.70 -7.15
CA MET A 106 -1.82 5.92 -6.95
C MET A 106 -0.33 5.63 -6.75
N SER A 107 0.02 4.62 -5.95
CA SER A 107 1.42 4.24 -5.72
C SER A 107 2.09 3.79 -7.02
N LEU A 108 1.41 2.97 -7.83
CA LEU A 108 1.91 2.50 -9.11
C LEU A 108 1.98 3.64 -10.14
N ALA A 109 0.98 4.52 -10.18
CA ALA A 109 0.97 5.68 -11.08
C ALA A 109 2.12 6.65 -10.78
N ARG A 110 2.43 6.90 -9.50
CA ARG A 110 3.60 7.69 -9.09
C ARG A 110 4.92 7.04 -9.53
N LEU A 111 5.04 5.73 -9.42
CA LEU A 111 6.21 5.00 -9.90
C LEU A 111 6.35 5.14 -11.42
N TRP A 112 5.29 4.92 -12.18
CA TRP A 112 5.28 5.05 -13.63
C TRP A 112 5.51 6.49 -14.10
N GLN A 113 4.98 7.48 -13.40
CA GLN A 113 5.28 8.89 -13.67
C GLN A 113 6.80 9.18 -13.59
N ARG A 114 7.49 8.63 -12.56
CA ARG A 114 8.95 8.76 -12.42
C ARG A 114 9.73 8.04 -13.53
N GLN A 115 9.14 7.03 -14.15
CA GLN A 115 9.70 6.30 -15.29
C GLN A 115 9.40 6.97 -16.64
N GLY A 116 8.60 8.04 -16.67
CA GLY A 116 8.15 8.69 -17.87
C GLY A 116 6.94 8.03 -18.55
N LYS A 117 6.37 7.00 -17.95
CA LYS A 117 5.16 6.28 -18.42
C LYS A 117 3.89 7.03 -17.98
N ARG A 118 3.74 8.28 -18.42
CA ARG A 118 2.65 9.17 -17.97
C ARG A 118 1.28 8.68 -18.43
N GLN A 119 1.19 8.23 -19.68
CA GLN A 119 -0.07 7.78 -20.27
C GLN A 119 -0.57 6.52 -19.57
N GLU A 120 0.29 5.55 -19.36
CA GLU A 120 -0.04 4.31 -18.65
C GLU A 120 -0.49 4.59 -17.21
N ALA A 121 0.16 5.52 -16.53
CA ALA A 121 -0.22 5.96 -15.19
C ALA A 121 -1.61 6.62 -15.17
N TYR A 122 -1.89 7.47 -16.16
CA TYR A 122 -3.18 8.14 -16.33
C TYR A 122 -4.31 7.12 -16.60
N ASP A 123 -4.07 6.21 -17.54
CA ASP A 123 -5.03 5.18 -17.96
C ASP A 123 -5.34 4.18 -16.82
N LEU A 124 -4.37 3.93 -15.95
CA LEU A 124 -4.57 3.10 -14.75
C LEU A 124 -5.43 3.80 -13.70
N LEU A 125 -5.11 5.05 -13.38
CA LEU A 125 -5.70 5.75 -12.23
C LEU A 125 -7.10 6.32 -12.54
N THR A 126 -7.33 6.78 -13.77
CA THR A 126 -8.58 7.44 -14.17
C THR A 126 -9.82 6.59 -13.89
N PRO A 127 -9.92 5.33 -14.33
CA PRO A 127 -11.14 4.54 -14.12
C PRO A 127 -11.38 4.25 -12.63
N VAL A 128 -10.32 4.08 -11.83
CA VAL A 128 -10.45 3.85 -10.38
C VAL A 128 -10.95 5.11 -9.68
N TYR A 129 -10.43 6.28 -10.04
CA TYR A 129 -10.87 7.56 -9.50
C TYR A 129 -12.32 7.88 -9.89
N CYS A 130 -12.70 7.66 -11.17
CA CYS A 130 -14.05 7.93 -11.68
C CYS A 130 -15.13 6.99 -11.10
N TRP A 131 -14.75 5.90 -10.45
CA TRP A 131 -15.68 5.02 -9.76
C TRP A 131 -16.33 5.71 -8.54
N PHE A 132 -15.62 6.64 -7.90
CA PHE A 132 -16.12 7.36 -6.73
C PHE A 132 -17.10 8.45 -7.14
N THR A 133 -18.25 8.52 -6.44
CA THR A 133 -19.31 9.51 -6.63
C THR A 133 -19.43 10.50 -5.49
N GLU A 134 -18.73 10.22 -4.37
CA GLU A 134 -18.72 11.03 -3.14
C GLU A 134 -17.37 10.91 -2.43
N GLY A 135 -17.18 11.61 -1.33
CA GLY A 135 -15.96 11.54 -0.51
C GLY A 135 -14.77 12.30 -1.10
N PHE A 136 -15.01 13.24 -2.04
CA PHE A 136 -13.94 14.02 -2.70
C PHE A 136 -13.19 15.00 -1.78
N ASP A 137 -13.63 15.12 -0.54
CA ASP A 137 -12.95 15.83 0.54
C ASP A 137 -11.94 14.97 1.31
N THR A 138 -11.92 13.66 1.05
CA THR A 138 -10.93 12.75 1.65
C THR A 138 -9.53 12.96 1.08
N ALA A 139 -8.50 12.76 1.90
CA ALA A 139 -7.11 12.93 1.49
C ALA A 139 -6.75 12.07 0.28
N ASP A 140 -7.18 10.80 0.25
CA ASP A 140 -6.86 9.88 -0.84
C ASP A 140 -7.44 10.35 -2.19
N LEU A 141 -8.69 10.84 -2.22
CA LEU A 141 -9.30 11.35 -3.47
C LEU A 141 -8.75 12.71 -3.89
N GLN A 142 -8.37 13.57 -2.95
CA GLN A 142 -7.68 14.83 -3.26
C GLN A 142 -6.28 14.58 -3.85
N GLU A 143 -5.53 13.64 -3.29
CA GLU A 143 -4.22 13.24 -3.82
C GLU A 143 -4.32 12.56 -5.19
N ALA A 144 -5.33 11.70 -5.39
CA ALA A 144 -5.57 11.06 -6.68
C ALA A 144 -5.90 12.08 -7.77
N LYS A 145 -6.73 13.09 -7.46
CA LYS A 145 -7.05 14.20 -8.34
C LYS A 145 -5.80 14.99 -8.73
N ALA A 146 -5.00 15.40 -7.74
CA ALA A 146 -3.77 16.15 -7.98
C ALA A 146 -2.78 15.35 -8.83
N LEU A 147 -2.69 14.03 -8.62
CA LEU A 147 -1.84 13.15 -9.43
C LEU A 147 -2.33 13.08 -10.88
N LEU A 148 -3.64 12.92 -11.11
CA LEU A 148 -4.23 12.92 -12.45
C LEU A 148 -3.99 14.23 -13.19
N GLU A 149 -4.17 15.37 -12.52
CA GLU A 149 -3.87 16.71 -13.08
C GLU A 149 -2.39 16.84 -13.44
N GLY A 150 -1.50 16.26 -12.66
CA GLY A 150 -0.05 16.21 -12.95
C GLY A 150 0.34 15.23 -14.06
N LEU A 151 -0.51 14.28 -14.41
CA LEU A 151 -0.28 13.29 -15.50
C LEU A 151 -0.84 13.77 -16.86
N ALA A 152 -1.84 14.62 -16.85
CA ALA A 152 -2.53 15.15 -18.03
C ALA A 152 -1.63 16.07 -18.95
#